data_d7fe351a1ef09140d481657e6a703365
#
_entry.id   d7fe351a1ef09140d481657e6a703365
#
_cell.length_a   1.000
_cell.length_b   1.000
_cell.length_c   1.000
_cell.angle_alpha   90.00
_cell.angle_beta   90.00
_cell.angle_gamma   90.00
#
_symmetry.space_group_name_H-M   'P 1'
#
loop_
_entity.id
_entity.type
_entity.pdbx_description
1 polymer ?
#
loop_
_entity_poly.entity_id
_entity_poly.type
_entity_poly.pdbx_seq_one_letter_code
_entity_poly.pdbx_strand_id
1 'polypeptide(L)'
;MTTYVLVVVAAVLAVVAWAFARGDTLRTLAGGSVAALGGVAAIATLFEEPLTGDQRPVMIMFGAMLAVAGGAVVTGGVFAQIDGASRAADASGAGTGSMRAAGELLRGGAWIGALERFAVFLTLGARWPEGIAVVLAVKGLGRYAELRSHAGTGAAERFIIGSLVSLAWAALSAYLVFEPYVITR
;
A
#
# COMPACT_ATOMS: atom_id res chain seq x y z
N MET A 1 -0.27 -18.67 -15.42
CA MET A 1 1.14 -18.25 -15.65
C MET A 1 1.30 -16.74 -15.72
N THR A 2 0.37 -16.01 -16.36
CA THR A 2 0.45 -14.54 -16.51
C THR A 2 0.42 -13.82 -15.17
N THR A 3 -0.49 -14.22 -14.26
CA THR A 3 -0.57 -13.65 -12.90
C THR A 3 0.75 -13.81 -12.14
N TYR A 4 1.38 -14.98 -12.21
CA TYR A 4 2.67 -15.21 -11.57
C TYR A 4 3.74 -14.21 -12.07
N VAL A 5 3.86 -14.08 -13.39
CA VAL A 5 4.83 -13.16 -13.99
C VAL A 5 4.53 -11.72 -13.60
N LEU A 6 3.26 -11.30 -13.63
CA LEU A 6 2.84 -9.95 -13.26
C LEU A 6 3.15 -9.63 -11.78
N VAL A 7 2.88 -10.56 -10.86
CA VAL A 7 3.20 -10.39 -9.43
C VAL A 7 4.70 -10.26 -9.20
N VAL A 8 5.51 -11.12 -9.84
CA VAL A 8 6.96 -11.06 -9.75
C VAL A 8 7.50 -9.74 -10.29
N VAL A 9 7.06 -9.34 -11.48
CA VAL A 9 7.47 -8.06 -12.10
C VAL A 9 7.04 -6.88 -11.23
N ALA A 10 5.79 -6.86 -10.77
CA ALA A 10 5.29 -5.79 -9.92
C ALA A 10 6.07 -5.71 -8.59
N ALA A 11 6.40 -6.84 -7.97
CA ALA A 11 7.17 -6.89 -6.73
C ALA A 11 8.59 -6.36 -6.92
N VAL A 12 9.28 -6.77 -7.99
CA VAL A 12 10.63 -6.29 -8.32
C VAL A 12 10.61 -4.78 -8.59
N LEU A 13 9.68 -4.31 -9.42
CA LEU A 13 9.50 -2.87 -9.69
C LEU A 13 9.19 -2.08 -8.43
N ALA A 14 8.36 -2.62 -7.53
CA ALA A 14 8.05 -1.98 -6.27
C ALA A 14 9.28 -1.82 -5.37
N VAL A 15 10.12 -2.86 -5.27
CA VAL A 15 11.36 -2.79 -4.48
C VAL A 15 12.35 -1.78 -5.08
N VAL A 16 12.52 -1.80 -6.39
CA VAL A 16 13.40 -0.85 -7.10
C VAL A 16 12.88 0.58 -6.92
N ALA A 17 11.58 0.79 -7.11
CA ALA A 17 10.96 2.10 -6.92
C ALA A 17 11.08 2.59 -5.47
N TRP A 18 10.85 1.71 -4.49
CA TRP A 18 11.00 2.04 -3.08
C TRP A 18 12.43 2.48 -2.73
N ALA A 19 13.43 1.83 -3.31
CA ALA A 19 14.84 2.14 -3.08
C ALA A 19 15.30 3.42 -3.79
N PHE A 20 14.82 3.68 -5.01
CA PHE A 20 15.40 4.69 -5.91
C PHE A 20 14.47 5.84 -6.28
N ALA A 21 13.14 5.72 -6.14
CA ALA A 21 12.21 6.77 -6.54
C ALA A 21 12.33 7.99 -5.61
N ARG A 22 13.00 9.03 -6.09
CA ARG A 22 13.16 10.33 -5.44
C ARG A 22 12.46 11.41 -6.28
N GLY A 23 11.76 12.32 -5.59
CA GLY A 23 10.95 13.36 -6.24
C GLY A 23 9.51 12.91 -6.50
N ASP A 24 8.59 13.89 -6.51
CA ASP A 24 7.15 13.62 -6.52
C ASP A 24 6.67 13.00 -7.83
N THR A 25 7.20 13.46 -8.97
CA THR A 25 6.82 12.93 -10.29
C THR A 25 7.18 11.45 -10.41
N LEU A 26 8.41 11.08 -10.00
CA LEU A 26 8.85 9.68 -10.09
C LEU A 26 8.06 8.78 -9.14
N ARG A 27 7.74 9.27 -7.93
CA ARG A 27 6.89 8.54 -6.98
C ARG A 27 5.47 8.33 -7.51
N THR A 28 4.89 9.34 -8.14
CA THR A 28 3.56 9.24 -8.75
C THR A 28 3.54 8.23 -9.89
N LEU A 29 4.52 8.30 -10.80
CA LEU A 29 4.63 7.35 -11.91
C LEU A 29 4.87 5.92 -11.43
N ALA A 30 5.80 5.74 -10.49
CA ALA A 30 6.10 4.43 -9.92
C ALA A 30 4.88 3.85 -9.18
N GLY A 31 4.20 4.68 -8.37
CA GLY A 31 2.98 4.27 -7.65
C GLY A 31 1.88 3.85 -8.61
N GLY A 32 1.64 4.63 -9.66
CA GLY A 32 0.67 4.35 -10.70
C GLY A 32 0.99 3.07 -11.48
N SER A 33 2.27 2.87 -11.85
CA SER A 33 2.70 1.67 -12.58
C SER A 33 2.55 0.39 -11.74
N VAL A 34 2.96 0.42 -10.48
CA VAL A 34 2.80 -0.71 -9.56
C VAL A 34 1.33 -1.00 -9.30
N ALA A 35 0.50 0.04 -9.11
CA ALA A 35 -0.94 -0.11 -8.92
C ALA A 35 -1.63 -0.71 -10.18
N ALA A 36 -1.26 -0.25 -11.36
CA ALA A 36 -1.79 -0.79 -12.62
C ALA A 36 -1.42 -2.27 -12.80
N LEU A 37 -0.16 -2.64 -12.56
CA LEU A 37 0.28 -4.04 -12.64
C LEU A 37 -0.45 -4.93 -11.64
N GLY A 38 -0.64 -4.47 -10.40
CA GLY A 38 -1.41 -5.19 -9.39
C GLY A 38 -2.88 -5.36 -9.79
N GLY A 39 -3.49 -4.33 -10.35
CA GLY A 39 -4.87 -4.38 -10.89
C GLY A 39 -5.01 -5.36 -12.05
N VAL A 40 -4.07 -5.31 -13.02
CA VAL A 40 -4.06 -6.26 -14.14
C VAL A 40 -3.84 -7.69 -13.65
N ALA A 41 -2.93 -7.90 -12.68
CA ALA A 41 -2.73 -9.20 -12.07
C ALA A 41 -4.02 -9.71 -11.40
N ALA A 42 -4.76 -8.85 -10.68
CA ALA A 42 -6.02 -9.22 -10.04
C ALA A 42 -7.10 -9.63 -11.06
N ILE A 43 -7.18 -8.93 -12.20
CA ILE A 43 -8.08 -9.31 -13.28
C ILE A 43 -7.64 -10.64 -13.91
N ALA A 44 -6.34 -10.85 -14.10
CA ALA A 44 -5.81 -12.07 -14.69
C ALA A 44 -6.13 -13.33 -13.85
N THR A 45 -6.20 -13.21 -12.51
CA THR A 45 -6.58 -14.36 -11.65
C THR A 45 -7.97 -14.90 -11.95
N LEU A 46 -8.87 -14.08 -12.51
CA LEU A 46 -10.23 -14.51 -12.85
C LEU A 46 -10.27 -15.44 -14.07
N PHE A 47 -9.21 -15.49 -14.86
CA PHE A 47 -9.15 -16.23 -16.13
C PHE A 47 -8.06 -17.32 -16.13
N GLU A 48 -7.30 -17.48 -15.05
CA GLU A 48 -6.20 -18.44 -14.97
C GLU A 48 -6.51 -19.59 -14.02
N GLU A 49 -6.02 -20.77 -14.38
CA GLU A 49 -6.00 -21.93 -13.49
C GLU A 49 -5.09 -21.69 -12.28
N PRO A 50 -5.43 -22.27 -11.11
CA PRO A 50 -4.59 -22.16 -9.92
C PRO A 50 -3.16 -22.65 -10.18
N LEU A 51 -2.19 -21.98 -9.58
CA LEU A 51 -0.79 -22.35 -9.70
C LEU A 51 -0.53 -23.71 -9.04
N THR A 52 0.40 -24.49 -9.62
CA THR A 52 0.84 -25.76 -9.06
C THR A 52 1.59 -25.56 -7.73
N GLY A 53 1.55 -26.58 -6.84
CA GLY A 53 2.08 -26.51 -5.49
C GLY A 53 3.55 -26.08 -5.37
N ASP A 54 4.34 -26.36 -6.39
CA ASP A 54 5.78 -26.08 -6.43
C ASP A 54 6.09 -24.56 -6.53
N GLN A 55 5.18 -23.78 -7.10
CA GLN A 55 5.34 -22.32 -7.28
C GLN A 55 4.81 -21.49 -6.09
N ARG A 56 4.06 -22.12 -5.20
CA ARG A 56 3.38 -21.44 -4.08
C ARG A 56 4.33 -20.71 -3.12
N PRO A 57 5.46 -21.30 -2.65
CA PRO A 57 6.38 -20.57 -1.75
C PRO A 57 6.96 -19.31 -2.39
N VAL A 58 7.28 -19.39 -3.69
CA VAL A 58 7.83 -18.26 -4.45
C VAL A 58 6.79 -17.15 -4.58
N MET A 59 5.52 -17.50 -4.86
CA MET A 59 4.42 -16.54 -4.92
C MET A 59 4.18 -15.86 -3.57
N ILE A 60 4.23 -16.59 -2.47
CA ILE A 60 4.10 -16.02 -1.12
C ILE A 60 5.21 -15.00 -0.86
N MET A 61 6.45 -15.34 -1.21
CA MET A 61 7.59 -14.44 -1.04
C MET A 61 7.42 -13.15 -1.86
N PHE A 62 7.11 -13.24 -3.15
CA PHE A 62 6.91 -12.06 -3.99
C PHE A 62 5.65 -11.28 -3.61
N GLY A 63 4.59 -11.96 -3.19
CA GLY A 63 3.39 -11.32 -2.67
C GLY A 63 3.65 -10.51 -1.39
N ALA A 64 4.44 -11.05 -0.48
CA ALA A 64 4.87 -10.32 0.72
C ALA A 64 5.73 -9.10 0.36
N MET A 65 6.67 -9.24 -0.58
CA MET A 65 7.45 -8.11 -1.10
C MET A 65 6.55 -7.06 -1.75
N LEU A 66 5.58 -7.48 -2.56
CA LEU A 66 4.60 -6.59 -3.18
C LEU A 66 3.73 -5.88 -2.15
N ALA A 67 3.27 -6.58 -1.11
CA ALA A 67 2.50 -5.99 -0.02
C ALA A 67 3.31 -4.88 0.69
N VAL A 68 4.55 -5.17 1.05
CA VAL A 68 5.40 -4.26 1.84
C VAL A 68 5.93 -3.11 0.99
N ALA A 69 6.69 -3.39 -0.06
CA ALA A 69 7.32 -2.38 -0.89
C ALA A 69 6.31 -1.68 -1.80
N GLY A 70 5.41 -2.44 -2.45
CA GLY A 70 4.37 -1.89 -3.30
C GLY A 70 3.44 -0.95 -2.55
N GLY A 71 3.02 -1.31 -1.34
CA GLY A 71 2.20 -0.44 -0.51
C GLY A 71 2.89 0.88 -0.14
N ALA A 72 4.20 0.86 0.09
CA ALA A 72 4.97 2.09 0.32
C ALA A 72 5.00 2.99 -0.92
N VAL A 73 5.25 2.39 -2.09
CA VAL A 73 5.34 3.09 -3.38
C VAL A 73 3.98 3.65 -3.80
N VAL A 74 2.91 2.84 -3.72
CA VAL A 74 1.54 3.27 -4.08
C VAL A 74 1.05 4.37 -3.15
N THR A 75 1.19 4.21 -1.83
CA THR A 75 0.80 5.24 -0.85
C THR A 75 1.61 6.53 -1.06
N GLY A 76 2.91 6.41 -1.32
CA GLY A 76 3.78 7.55 -1.63
C GLY A 76 3.37 8.26 -2.91
N GLY A 77 2.95 7.53 -3.95
CA GLY A 77 2.43 8.08 -5.19
C GLY A 77 1.11 8.86 -4.99
N VAL A 78 0.19 8.32 -4.19
CA VAL A 78 -1.07 9.00 -3.83
C VAL A 78 -0.79 10.30 -3.10
N PHE A 79 0.11 10.30 -2.11
CA PHE A 79 0.47 11.53 -1.41
C PHE A 79 1.21 12.53 -2.28
N ALA A 80 2.06 12.09 -3.22
CA ALA A 80 2.70 13.00 -4.17
C ALA A 80 1.67 13.73 -5.06
N GLN A 81 0.58 13.06 -5.44
CA GLN A 81 -0.53 13.68 -6.17
C GLN A 81 -1.29 14.69 -5.30
N ILE A 82 -1.66 14.31 -4.08
CA ILE A 82 -2.37 15.19 -3.14
C ILE A 82 -1.53 16.44 -2.83
N ASP A 83 -0.24 16.26 -2.53
CA ASP A 83 0.67 17.35 -2.22
C ASP A 83 0.93 18.24 -3.46
N GLY A 84 0.91 17.66 -4.67
CA GLY A 84 1.00 18.39 -5.94
C GLY A 84 -0.24 19.27 -6.18
N ALA A 85 -1.43 18.70 -5.99
CA ALA A 85 -2.69 19.42 -6.11
C ALA A 85 -2.80 20.57 -5.07
N SER A 86 -2.38 20.32 -3.83
CA SER A 86 -2.36 21.35 -2.78
C SER A 86 -1.43 22.50 -3.13
N ARG A 87 -0.23 22.22 -3.67
CA ARG A 87 0.69 23.26 -4.14
C ARG A 87 0.12 24.11 -5.28
N ALA A 88 -0.60 23.50 -6.21
CA ALA A 88 -1.26 24.21 -7.29
C ALA A 88 -2.39 25.12 -6.76
N ALA A 89 -3.16 24.63 -5.77
CA ALA A 89 -4.21 25.40 -5.11
C ALA A 89 -3.64 26.59 -4.29
N ASP A 90 -2.54 26.37 -3.56
CA ASP A 90 -1.85 27.44 -2.81
C ASP A 90 -1.31 28.53 -3.76
N ALA A 91 -0.75 28.14 -4.91
CA ALA A 91 -0.27 29.07 -5.93
C ALA A 91 -1.38 29.91 -6.57
N SER A 92 -2.62 29.40 -6.59
CA SER A 92 -3.82 30.12 -7.05
C SER A 92 -4.54 30.94 -5.95
N GLY A 93 -4.02 30.92 -4.71
CA GLY A 93 -4.62 31.59 -3.56
C GLY A 93 -5.84 30.89 -2.94
N ALA A 94 -6.16 29.66 -3.39
CA ALA A 94 -7.31 28.88 -2.93
C ALA A 94 -6.95 27.80 -1.89
N GLY A 95 -5.66 27.61 -1.56
CA GLY A 95 -5.18 26.51 -0.71
C GLY A 95 -5.02 26.89 0.76
N THR A 96 -5.22 25.93 1.66
CA THR A 96 -5.03 26.09 3.11
C THR A 96 -3.70 25.54 3.64
N GLY A 97 -2.85 24.93 2.80
CA GLY A 97 -1.51 24.39 3.16
C GLY A 97 -1.49 23.26 4.21
N SER A 98 -2.65 22.88 4.77
CA SER A 98 -2.77 22.02 5.96
C SER A 98 -2.29 20.57 5.73
N MET A 99 -2.56 20.00 4.55
CA MET A 99 -2.22 18.59 4.24
C MET A 99 -0.72 18.37 4.11
N ARG A 100 0.03 19.36 3.65
CA ARG A 100 1.49 19.26 3.51
C ARG A 100 2.18 19.34 4.87
N ALA A 101 1.77 20.27 5.73
CA ALA A 101 2.26 20.38 7.10
C ALA A 101 2.02 19.08 7.88
N ALA A 102 0.86 18.43 7.69
CA ALA A 102 0.53 17.14 8.25
C ALA A 102 1.51 16.03 7.80
N GLY A 103 2.03 16.11 6.58
CA GLY A 103 3.02 15.14 6.06
C GLY A 103 4.36 15.20 6.78
N GLU A 104 4.77 16.37 7.24
CA GLU A 104 6.03 16.57 7.98
C GLU A 104 5.92 16.04 9.42
N LEU A 105 4.77 16.22 10.06
CA LEU A 105 4.46 15.72 11.40
C LEU A 105 4.47 14.17 11.47
N LEU A 106 4.04 13.52 10.38
CA LEU A 106 3.92 12.05 10.34
C LEU A 106 5.20 11.34 9.84
N ARG A 107 6.34 12.04 9.74
CA ARG A 107 7.63 11.46 9.37
C ARG A 107 8.09 10.41 10.38
N GLY A 108 8.62 9.28 9.90
CA GLY A 108 9.16 8.20 10.73
C GLY A 108 8.34 6.91 10.70
N GLY A 109 7.14 6.91 10.07
CA GLY A 109 6.26 5.74 10.01
C GLY A 109 6.61 4.67 8.96
N ALA A 110 7.74 4.78 8.23
CA ALA A 110 8.05 3.86 7.13
C ALA A 110 8.19 2.40 7.58
N TRP A 111 8.92 2.17 8.67
CA TRP A 111 9.07 0.83 9.25
C TRP A 111 7.78 0.31 9.87
N ILE A 112 7.05 1.17 10.58
CA ILE A 112 5.74 0.82 11.15
C ILE A 112 4.79 0.45 10.03
N GLY A 113 4.72 1.26 8.97
CA GLY A 113 3.91 0.96 7.79
C GLY A 113 4.31 -0.33 7.07
N ALA A 114 5.59 -0.69 7.04
CA ALA A 114 6.06 -1.95 6.49
C ALA A 114 5.57 -3.15 7.31
N LEU A 115 5.70 -3.07 8.65
CA LEU A 115 5.23 -4.09 9.57
C LEU A 115 3.70 -4.25 9.54
N GLU A 116 2.96 -3.16 9.47
CA GLU A 116 1.50 -3.17 9.34
C GLU A 116 1.05 -3.90 8.07
N ARG A 117 1.64 -3.57 6.91
CA ARG A 117 1.33 -4.24 5.64
C ARG A 117 1.69 -5.71 5.66
N PHE A 118 2.83 -6.04 6.25
CA PHE A 118 3.24 -7.43 6.42
C PHE A 118 2.27 -8.19 7.34
N ALA A 119 1.86 -7.59 8.46
CA ALA A 119 0.88 -8.18 9.36
C ALA A 119 -0.47 -8.42 8.66
N VAL A 120 -0.98 -7.46 7.88
CA VAL A 120 -2.22 -7.64 7.09
C VAL A 120 -2.06 -8.78 6.08
N PHE A 121 -0.94 -8.85 5.37
CA PHE A 121 -0.66 -9.94 4.44
C PHE A 121 -0.67 -11.30 5.15
N LEU A 122 -0.05 -11.40 6.33
CA LEU A 122 -0.01 -12.63 7.12
C LEU A 122 -1.38 -13.02 7.68
N THR A 123 -2.17 -12.06 8.20
CA THR A 123 -3.51 -12.37 8.74
C THR A 123 -4.43 -12.94 7.68
N LEU A 124 -4.38 -12.39 6.47
CA LEU A 124 -5.15 -12.91 5.34
C LEU A 124 -4.62 -14.28 4.87
N GLY A 125 -3.30 -14.45 4.82
CA GLY A 125 -2.68 -15.75 4.51
C GLY A 125 -2.98 -16.84 5.54
N ALA A 126 -3.11 -16.46 6.80
CA ALA A 126 -3.54 -17.33 7.89
C ALA A 126 -5.07 -17.57 7.93
N ARG A 127 -5.83 -16.98 7.00
CA ARG A 127 -7.31 -17.00 6.97
C ARG A 127 -7.94 -16.44 8.24
N TRP A 128 -7.32 -15.41 8.80
CA TRP A 128 -7.78 -14.69 9.99
C TRP A 128 -7.98 -13.19 9.67
N PRO A 129 -9.04 -12.85 8.89
CA PRO A 129 -9.29 -11.47 8.47
C PRO A 129 -9.58 -10.52 9.64
N GLU A 130 -10.06 -11.02 10.80
CA GLU A 130 -10.30 -10.24 12.02
C GLU A 130 -8.99 -9.63 12.55
N GLY A 131 -7.84 -10.21 12.24
CA GLY A 131 -6.52 -9.68 12.59
C GLY A 131 -6.25 -8.30 11.99
N ILE A 132 -6.92 -7.93 10.88
CA ILE A 132 -6.84 -6.57 10.32
C ILE A 132 -7.36 -5.54 11.32
N ALA A 133 -8.43 -5.86 12.07
CA ALA A 133 -8.95 -4.96 13.10
C ALA A 133 -7.93 -4.75 14.23
N VAL A 134 -7.17 -5.79 14.59
CA VAL A 134 -6.10 -5.68 15.58
C VAL A 134 -4.98 -4.75 15.09
N VAL A 135 -4.55 -4.91 13.83
CA VAL A 135 -3.53 -4.04 13.20
C VAL A 135 -4.01 -2.59 13.19
N LEU A 136 -5.26 -2.34 12.80
CA LEU A 136 -5.87 -1.00 12.80
C LEU A 136 -5.97 -0.40 14.20
N ALA A 137 -6.35 -1.20 15.21
CA ALA A 137 -6.46 -0.75 16.58
C ALA A 137 -5.09 -0.33 17.14
N VAL A 138 -4.06 -1.15 16.96
CA VAL A 138 -2.68 -0.85 17.39
C VAL A 138 -2.17 0.41 16.70
N LYS A 139 -2.40 0.54 15.37
CA LYS A 139 -2.03 1.73 14.60
C LYS A 139 -2.73 2.98 15.10
N GLY A 140 -4.04 2.92 15.33
CA GLY A 140 -4.84 4.05 15.82
C GLY A 140 -4.42 4.48 17.21
N LEU A 141 -4.20 3.53 18.13
CA LEU A 141 -3.72 3.80 19.48
C LEU A 141 -2.32 4.42 19.49
N GLY A 142 -1.41 3.91 18.66
CA GLY A 142 -0.04 4.43 18.55
C GLY A 142 0.03 5.87 18.05
N ARG A 143 -0.98 6.34 17.31
CA ARG A 143 -1.06 7.71 16.78
C ARG A 143 -2.07 8.61 17.50
N TYR A 144 -2.81 8.07 18.47
CA TYR A 144 -3.90 8.80 19.11
C TYR A 144 -3.46 10.14 19.73
N ALA A 145 -2.35 10.14 20.45
CA ALA A 145 -1.83 11.35 21.11
C ALA A 145 -1.43 12.43 20.08
N GLU A 146 -0.75 12.02 19.00
CA GLU A 146 -0.33 12.93 17.93
C GLU A 146 -1.52 13.52 17.17
N LEU A 147 -2.51 12.68 16.82
CA LEU A 147 -3.71 13.12 16.13
C LEU A 147 -4.56 14.08 16.97
N ARG A 148 -4.62 13.84 18.30
CA ARG A 148 -5.35 14.71 19.22
C ARG A 148 -4.67 16.05 19.41
N SER A 149 -3.34 16.10 19.52
CA SER A 149 -2.59 17.35 19.71
C SER A 149 -2.58 18.24 18.45
N HIS A 150 -2.79 17.65 17.26
CA HIS A 150 -2.81 18.35 15.98
C HIS A 150 -4.22 18.39 15.34
N ALA A 151 -5.28 18.41 16.15
CA ALA A 151 -6.64 18.50 15.66
C ALA A 151 -6.81 19.79 14.83
N GLY A 152 -7.40 19.67 13.63
CA GLY A 152 -7.60 20.77 12.69
C GLY A 152 -6.46 21.00 11.67
N THR A 153 -5.36 20.24 11.73
CA THR A 153 -4.22 20.40 10.79
C THR A 153 -4.30 19.51 9.53
N GLY A 154 -5.38 18.76 9.31
CA GLY A 154 -5.47 17.75 8.25
C GLY A 154 -4.67 16.47 8.54
N ALA A 155 -4.03 16.35 9.71
CA ALA A 155 -3.24 15.17 10.08
C ALA A 155 -4.09 13.90 10.17
N ALA A 156 -5.29 14.00 10.72
CA ALA A 156 -6.22 12.88 10.83
C ALA A 156 -6.68 12.40 9.44
N GLU A 157 -7.00 13.31 8.53
CA GLU A 157 -7.41 13.00 7.16
C GLU A 157 -6.27 12.29 6.41
N ARG A 158 -5.06 12.84 6.47
CA ARG A 158 -3.87 12.24 5.86
C ARG A 158 -3.57 10.84 6.45
N PHE A 159 -3.73 10.67 7.75
CA PHE A 159 -3.57 9.38 8.42
C PHE A 159 -4.59 8.36 7.92
N ILE A 160 -5.87 8.74 7.79
CA ILE A 160 -6.94 7.86 7.31
C ILE A 160 -6.70 7.46 5.86
N ILE A 161 -6.44 8.42 4.97
CA ILE A 161 -6.17 8.15 3.55
C ILE A 161 -4.97 7.19 3.41
N GLY A 162 -3.85 7.50 4.08
CA GLY A 162 -2.65 6.68 4.02
C GLY A 162 -2.87 5.27 4.55
N SER A 163 -3.65 5.13 5.63
CA SER A 163 -3.99 3.83 6.21
C SER A 163 -4.85 3.01 5.25
N LEU A 164 -5.91 3.59 4.70
CA LEU A 164 -6.82 2.88 3.79
C LEU A 164 -6.09 2.44 2.52
N VAL A 165 -5.33 3.32 1.87
CA VAL A 165 -4.55 2.98 0.67
C VAL A 165 -3.54 1.88 0.96
N SER A 166 -2.79 2.01 2.06
CA SER A 166 -1.76 1.05 2.46
C SER A 166 -2.32 -0.33 2.77
N LEU A 167 -3.43 -0.40 3.51
CA LEU A 167 -4.07 -1.67 3.90
C LEU A 167 -4.81 -2.32 2.74
N ALA A 168 -5.51 -1.53 1.90
CA ALA A 168 -6.16 -2.03 0.69
C ALA A 168 -5.13 -2.66 -0.26
N TRP A 169 -3.96 -2.05 -0.40
CA TRP A 169 -2.88 -2.61 -1.20
C TRP A 169 -2.33 -3.92 -0.63
N ALA A 170 -2.12 -4.00 0.69
CA ALA A 170 -1.67 -5.22 1.34
C ALA A 170 -2.70 -6.35 1.20
N ALA A 171 -4.00 -6.02 1.32
CA ALA A 171 -5.09 -6.96 1.09
C ALA A 171 -5.16 -7.45 -0.36
N LEU A 172 -5.00 -6.54 -1.35
CA LEU A 172 -4.90 -6.91 -2.76
C LEU A 172 -3.73 -7.85 -3.02
N SER A 173 -2.56 -7.56 -2.45
CA SER A 173 -1.38 -8.41 -2.59
C SER A 173 -1.60 -9.81 -1.98
N ALA A 174 -2.28 -9.90 -0.85
CA ALA A 174 -2.67 -11.17 -0.24
C ALA A 174 -3.69 -11.92 -1.12
N TYR A 175 -4.69 -11.22 -1.66
CA TYR A 175 -5.66 -11.79 -2.58
C TYR A 175 -4.99 -12.46 -3.78
N LEU A 176 -4.05 -11.78 -4.45
CA LEU A 176 -3.31 -12.30 -5.60
C LEU A 176 -2.56 -13.61 -5.31
N VAL A 177 -2.19 -13.84 -4.04
CA VAL A 177 -1.39 -15.00 -3.64
C VAL A 177 -2.25 -16.12 -3.08
N PHE A 178 -3.29 -15.81 -2.32
CA PHE A 178 -4.00 -16.82 -1.52
C PHE A 178 -5.35 -17.23 -2.13
N GLU A 179 -6.08 -16.31 -2.82
CA GLU A 179 -7.40 -16.63 -3.39
C GLU A 179 -7.38 -17.65 -4.54
N PRO A 180 -6.43 -17.63 -5.49
CA PRO A 180 -6.38 -18.62 -6.56
C PRO A 180 -6.32 -20.08 -6.07
N TYR A 181 -6.05 -20.30 -4.79
CA TYR A 181 -5.98 -21.63 -4.16
C TYR A 181 -7.24 -22.01 -3.36
N VAL A 182 -8.21 -21.11 -3.23
CA VAL A 182 -9.42 -21.35 -2.43
C VAL A 182 -10.53 -21.99 -3.25
N ILE A 183 -10.57 -21.73 -4.55
CA ILE A 183 -11.67 -22.14 -5.44
C ILE A 183 -11.63 -23.64 -5.80
N THR A 184 -10.56 -24.34 -5.46
CA THR A 184 -10.34 -25.76 -5.84
C THR A 184 -10.54 -26.76 -4.69
N ARG A 185 -11.42 -26.46 -3.71
CA ARG A 185 -11.83 -27.45 -2.70
C ARG A 185 -13.31 -27.75 -2.77
#